data_cf0cd78669a983ff40093d4a854b5933
#
_entry.id   cf0cd78669a983ff40093d4a854b5933
#
_cell.length_a   1.000
_cell.length_b   1.000
_cell.length_c   1.000
_cell.angle_alpha   90.00
_cell.angle_beta   90.00
_cell.angle_gamma   90.00
#
_symmetry.space_group_name_H-M   'P 1'
#
loop_
_entity.id
_entity.type
_entity.pdbx_description
1 polymer ?
#
loop_
_entity_poly.entity_id
_entity_poly.type
_entity_poly.pdbx_seq_one_letter_code
_entity_poly.pdbx_strand_id
1 'polypeptide(L)'
;GINQKDIQPVYEQGMLVVKCSVSGKARELVATQNNFVAKVLRNGTDDRFEGDDFKSGDDLYLSYQSSTKGYVAVYLIDDNKNAYCLLPYQSSQDGKVRVDANTRYVFFNSKTAAPLFQPADVDEYNMTCEKPQETNYIYIISSPNPFVKAIDNAKEGLPRELKYEDFQKWLTKNRTADKDMQVEIKTITVKK
;
A
#
# COMPACT_ATOMS: atom_id res chain seq x y z
N GLY A 1 18.56 -9.43 -0.14
CA GLY A 1 19.80 -8.65 -0.01
C GLY A 1 20.84 -9.19 -0.98
N ILE A 2 21.42 -8.32 -1.79
CA ILE A 2 22.54 -8.67 -2.68
C ILE A 2 23.80 -8.70 -1.80
N ASN A 3 24.46 -9.84 -1.75
CA ASN A 3 25.68 -9.97 -0.96
C ASN A 3 26.86 -9.47 -1.80
N GLN A 4 27.49 -8.38 -1.41
CA GLN A 4 28.60 -7.76 -2.15
C GLN A 4 29.85 -8.67 -2.34
N LYS A 5 29.90 -9.83 -1.69
CA LYS A 5 31.00 -10.78 -1.78
C LYS A 5 31.06 -11.57 -3.09
N ASP A 6 30.03 -11.52 -3.92
CA ASP A 6 29.92 -12.32 -5.14
C ASP A 6 30.23 -11.51 -6.42
N ILE A 7 30.81 -10.33 -6.31
CA ILE A 7 31.23 -9.51 -7.45
C ILE A 7 32.72 -9.72 -7.68
N GLN A 8 33.08 -10.46 -8.72
CA GLN A 8 34.48 -10.65 -9.13
C GLN A 8 34.71 -10.01 -10.50
N PRO A 9 35.68 -9.06 -10.59
CA PRO A 9 36.13 -8.57 -11.88
C PRO A 9 36.94 -9.65 -12.59
N VAL A 10 36.60 -9.97 -13.83
CA VAL A 10 37.31 -10.94 -14.66
C VAL A 10 37.69 -10.26 -15.98
N TYR A 11 38.91 -10.50 -16.45
CA TYR A 11 39.32 -10.05 -17.78
C TYR A 11 38.99 -11.11 -18.81
N GLU A 12 38.08 -10.80 -19.74
CA GLU A 12 37.74 -11.64 -20.89
C GLU A 12 38.03 -10.86 -22.18
N GLN A 13 38.84 -11.44 -23.05
CA GLN A 13 39.22 -10.84 -24.36
C GLN A 13 39.74 -9.40 -24.26
N GLY A 14 40.51 -9.08 -23.21
CA GLY A 14 41.10 -7.75 -23.00
C GLY A 14 40.11 -6.70 -22.45
N MET A 15 38.88 -7.06 -22.14
CA MET A 15 37.89 -6.18 -21.50
C MET A 15 37.65 -6.59 -20.04
N LEU A 16 37.47 -5.59 -19.18
CA LEU A 16 37.10 -5.80 -17.80
C LEU A 16 35.60 -6.14 -17.75
N VAL A 17 35.27 -7.37 -17.38
CA VAL A 17 33.90 -7.85 -17.21
C VAL A 17 33.63 -8.07 -15.74
N VAL A 18 32.51 -7.53 -15.25
CA VAL A 18 32.04 -7.78 -13.90
C VAL A 18 31.02 -8.91 -13.95
N LYS A 19 31.39 -10.09 -13.45
CA LYS A 19 30.46 -11.20 -13.28
C LYS A 19 29.74 -11.07 -11.94
N CYS A 20 28.44 -10.93 -11.97
CA CYS A 20 27.59 -10.89 -10.79
C CYS A 20 26.72 -12.15 -10.74
N SER A 21 26.89 -12.96 -9.67
CA SER A 21 25.99 -14.09 -9.39
C SER A 21 24.95 -13.65 -8.39
N VAL A 22 23.67 -13.69 -8.78
CA VAL A 22 22.57 -13.43 -7.87
C VAL A 22 21.89 -14.76 -7.55
N SER A 23 21.97 -15.20 -6.29
CA SER A 23 21.21 -16.33 -5.79
C SER A 23 19.98 -15.83 -5.02
N GLY A 24 18.82 -16.31 -5.38
CA GLY A 24 17.57 -15.98 -4.71
C GLY A 24 16.58 -17.13 -4.84
N LYS A 25 15.63 -17.23 -3.91
CA LYS A 25 14.47 -18.08 -4.09
C LYS A 25 13.46 -17.34 -4.97
N ALA A 26 13.36 -17.72 -6.22
CA ALA A 26 12.27 -17.29 -7.08
C ALA A 26 11.03 -18.15 -6.79
N ARG A 27 9.87 -17.51 -6.61
CA ARG A 27 8.57 -18.17 -6.56
C ARG A 27 7.81 -17.73 -7.80
N GLU A 28 7.24 -18.71 -8.50
CA GLU A 28 6.28 -18.41 -9.55
C GLU A 28 5.08 -17.69 -8.94
N LEU A 29 4.92 -16.43 -9.30
CA LEU A 29 3.70 -15.69 -9.00
C LEU A 29 2.71 -16.11 -10.09
N VAL A 30 1.85 -17.07 -9.79
CA VAL A 30 0.64 -17.27 -10.60
C VAL A 30 -0.10 -15.94 -10.56
N ALA A 31 -0.31 -15.33 -11.72
CA ALA A 31 -1.11 -14.11 -11.85
C ALA A 31 -2.56 -14.48 -11.50
N THR A 32 -2.90 -14.40 -10.22
CA THR A 32 -4.29 -14.43 -9.78
C THR A 32 -4.94 -13.15 -10.25
N GLN A 33 -6.05 -13.26 -10.99
CA GLN A 33 -6.87 -12.10 -11.27
C GLN A 33 -7.22 -11.42 -9.95
N ASN A 34 -6.98 -10.12 -9.86
CA ASN A 34 -7.40 -9.37 -8.69
C ASN A 34 -8.91 -9.54 -8.51
N ASN A 35 -9.31 -10.10 -7.38
CA ASN A 35 -10.72 -10.26 -7.03
C ASN A 35 -11.33 -8.97 -6.48
N PHE A 36 -10.64 -7.86 -6.59
CA PHE A 36 -11.10 -6.55 -6.16
C PHE A 36 -10.74 -5.47 -7.20
N VAL A 37 -11.48 -4.39 -7.14
CA VAL A 37 -11.23 -3.14 -7.88
C VAL A 37 -10.99 -2.04 -6.87
N ALA A 38 -9.92 -1.29 -7.05
CA ALA A 38 -9.59 -0.14 -6.22
C ALA A 38 -9.29 1.07 -7.10
N LYS A 39 -9.82 2.25 -6.70
CA LYS A 39 -9.64 3.52 -7.40
C LYS A 39 -9.20 4.58 -6.41
N VAL A 40 -8.11 5.25 -6.71
CA VAL A 40 -7.70 6.44 -5.96
C VAL A 40 -8.52 7.63 -6.44
N LEU A 41 -9.14 8.32 -5.51
CA LEU A 41 -10.05 9.43 -5.81
C LEU A 41 -9.50 10.73 -5.19
N ARG A 42 -9.57 11.83 -5.95
CA ARG A 42 -9.10 13.15 -5.57
C ARG A 42 -10.27 14.10 -5.34
N ASN A 43 -10.36 14.70 -4.16
CA ASN A 43 -11.33 15.75 -3.82
C ASN A 43 -12.81 15.36 -3.99
N GLY A 44 -13.11 14.05 -4.03
CA GLY A 44 -14.48 13.58 -4.14
C GLY A 44 -14.60 12.07 -4.02
N THR A 45 -15.81 11.58 -3.73
CA THR A 45 -16.07 10.18 -3.38
C THR A 45 -16.72 9.36 -4.51
N ASP A 46 -17.07 10.03 -5.62
CA ASP A 46 -17.61 9.38 -6.82
C ASP A 46 -16.47 8.93 -7.74
N ASP A 47 -16.66 7.85 -8.50
CA ASP A 47 -15.66 7.28 -9.40
C ASP A 47 -15.16 8.24 -10.49
N ARG A 48 -15.92 9.29 -10.81
CA ARG A 48 -15.49 10.35 -11.74
C ARG A 48 -14.30 11.18 -11.22
N PHE A 49 -14.02 11.10 -9.91
CA PHE A 49 -12.87 11.75 -9.26
C PHE A 49 -11.62 10.86 -9.25
N GLU A 50 -11.67 9.70 -9.94
CA GLU A 50 -10.47 8.86 -10.09
C GLU A 50 -9.35 9.65 -10.76
N GLY A 51 -8.16 9.60 -10.14
CA GLY A 51 -6.99 10.31 -10.66
C GLY A 51 -5.73 9.98 -9.89
N ASP A 52 -4.61 10.22 -10.54
CA ASP A 52 -3.26 9.96 -10.04
C ASP A 52 -2.42 11.25 -9.91
N ASP A 53 -2.97 12.41 -10.29
CA ASP A 53 -2.31 13.72 -10.27
C ASP A 53 -2.96 14.62 -9.21
N PHE A 54 -2.29 14.75 -8.07
CA PHE A 54 -2.73 15.50 -6.90
C PHE A 54 -1.98 16.83 -6.79
N LYS A 55 -2.58 17.78 -6.10
CA LYS A 55 -1.92 19.00 -5.61
C LYS A 55 -1.81 18.93 -4.08
N SER A 56 -0.85 19.64 -3.55
CA SER A 56 -0.73 19.83 -2.10
C SER A 56 -2.01 20.46 -1.54
N GLY A 57 -2.63 19.80 -0.56
CA GLY A 57 -3.92 20.16 0.01
C GLY A 57 -5.11 19.39 -0.54
N ASP A 58 -4.95 18.60 -1.59
CA ASP A 58 -6.03 17.75 -2.12
C ASP A 58 -6.38 16.61 -1.14
N ASP A 59 -7.68 16.35 -1.01
CA ASP A 59 -8.20 15.22 -0.24
C ASP A 59 -7.95 13.90 -0.97
N LEU A 60 -7.47 12.90 -0.22
CA LEU A 60 -7.29 11.53 -0.68
C LEU A 60 -8.45 10.65 -0.24
N TYR A 61 -9.09 9.97 -1.20
CA TYR A 61 -10.06 8.92 -0.93
C TYR A 61 -9.71 7.66 -1.71
N LEU A 62 -10.25 6.52 -1.28
CA LEU A 62 -10.09 5.23 -1.94
C LEU A 62 -11.44 4.54 -2.08
N SER A 63 -11.89 4.36 -3.32
CA SER A 63 -12.99 3.45 -3.64
C SER A 63 -12.47 2.03 -3.71
N TYR A 64 -13.15 1.10 -3.06
CA TYR A 64 -12.78 -0.31 -3.01
C TYR A 64 -14.01 -1.19 -3.10
N GLN A 65 -13.93 -2.25 -3.90
CA GLN A 65 -14.96 -3.28 -3.99
C GLN A 65 -14.31 -4.63 -4.30
N SER A 66 -14.64 -5.66 -3.52
CA SER A 66 -14.19 -7.03 -3.76
C SER A 66 -15.34 -7.94 -4.18
N SER A 67 -15.07 -8.92 -5.02
CA SER A 67 -16.03 -9.98 -5.37
C SER A 67 -16.23 -11.00 -4.24
N THR A 68 -15.32 -11.05 -3.27
CA THR A 68 -15.37 -11.94 -2.12
C THR A 68 -15.31 -11.15 -0.82
N LYS A 69 -15.94 -11.67 0.23
CA LYS A 69 -15.72 -11.14 1.58
C LYS A 69 -14.28 -11.38 2.01
N GLY A 70 -13.73 -10.48 2.82
CA GLY A 70 -12.34 -10.63 3.27
C GLY A 70 -11.87 -9.47 4.13
N TYR A 71 -10.61 -9.14 3.97
CA TYR A 71 -9.90 -8.13 4.75
C TYR A 71 -9.10 -7.24 3.81
N VAL A 72 -8.97 -5.97 4.17
CA VAL A 72 -8.22 -4.98 3.40
C VAL A 72 -7.29 -4.17 4.30
N ALA A 73 -6.12 -3.82 3.79
CA ALA A 73 -5.22 -2.83 4.38
C ALA A 73 -4.67 -1.91 3.29
N VAL A 74 -4.37 -0.68 3.66
CA VAL A 74 -3.84 0.32 2.74
C VAL A 74 -2.62 1.00 3.36
N TYR A 75 -1.55 1.08 2.60
CA TYR A 75 -0.32 1.77 2.96
C TYR A 75 0.06 2.77 1.88
N LEU A 76 0.62 3.88 2.29
CA LEU A 76 1.28 4.82 1.39
C LEU A 76 2.79 4.74 1.61
N ILE A 77 3.54 4.69 0.52
CA ILE A 77 4.99 4.77 0.52
C ILE A 77 5.37 6.03 -0.24
N ASP A 78 6.07 6.95 0.42
CA ASP A 78 6.55 8.18 -0.21
C ASP A 78 7.85 7.96 -1.00
N ASP A 79 8.31 8.99 -1.72
CA ASP A 79 9.53 8.95 -2.52
C ASP A 79 10.82 8.91 -1.67
N ASN A 80 10.72 9.20 -0.36
CA ASN A 80 11.81 9.08 0.62
C ASN A 80 11.86 7.69 1.26
N LYS A 81 10.96 6.78 0.86
CA LYS A 81 10.80 5.43 1.42
C LYS A 81 10.34 5.44 2.89
N ASN A 82 9.52 6.39 3.27
CA ASN A 82 8.73 6.28 4.49
C ASN A 82 7.44 5.52 4.18
N ALA A 83 7.02 4.65 5.07
CA ALA A 83 5.80 3.90 4.96
C ALA A 83 4.77 4.41 5.98
N TYR A 84 3.54 4.56 5.54
CA TYR A 84 2.43 5.05 6.36
C TYR A 84 1.26 4.08 6.29
N CYS A 85 0.74 3.67 7.45
CA CYS A 85 -0.48 2.85 7.52
C CYS A 85 -1.70 3.78 7.44
N LEU A 86 -2.42 3.73 6.33
CA LEU A 86 -3.63 4.52 6.14
C LEU A 86 -4.89 3.75 6.58
N LEU A 87 -4.91 2.43 6.37
CA LEU A 87 -5.99 1.55 6.76
C LEU A 87 -5.39 0.22 7.26
N PRO A 88 -5.81 -0.35 8.38
CA PRO A 88 -6.90 0.04 9.30
C PRO A 88 -6.72 1.42 9.93
N TYR A 89 -7.82 2.09 10.27
CA TYR A 89 -7.79 3.38 10.96
C TYR A 89 -7.17 3.29 12.35
N GLN A 90 -6.76 4.42 12.92
CA GLN A 90 -6.16 4.47 14.26
C GLN A 90 -7.11 3.93 15.34
N SER A 91 -8.41 4.13 15.17
CA SER A 91 -9.46 3.62 16.06
C SER A 91 -9.61 2.09 16.05
N SER A 92 -9.07 1.41 15.03
CA SER A 92 -9.22 -0.04 14.84
C SER A 92 -8.36 -0.83 15.82
N GLN A 93 -8.95 -1.31 16.92
CA GLN A 93 -8.25 -1.99 18.03
C GLN A 93 -7.65 -3.35 17.62
N ASP A 94 -8.34 -4.11 16.74
CA ASP A 94 -7.88 -5.43 16.29
C ASP A 94 -6.92 -5.36 15.09
N GLY A 95 -6.66 -4.17 14.56
CA GLY A 95 -5.76 -3.96 13.42
C GLY A 95 -6.23 -4.62 12.12
N LYS A 96 -7.55 -4.77 11.94
CA LYS A 96 -8.17 -5.43 10.79
C LYS A 96 -9.34 -4.63 10.26
N VAL A 97 -9.54 -4.66 8.95
CA VAL A 97 -10.74 -4.13 8.30
C VAL A 97 -11.40 -5.25 7.51
N ARG A 98 -12.62 -5.60 7.91
CA ARG A 98 -13.44 -6.60 7.22
C ARG A 98 -14.27 -5.93 6.15
N VAL A 99 -14.41 -6.58 5.00
CA VAL A 99 -15.23 -6.10 3.89
C VAL A 99 -16.15 -7.23 3.39
N ASP A 100 -17.34 -6.86 2.99
CA ASP A 100 -18.32 -7.77 2.41
C ASP A 100 -18.14 -7.87 0.89
N ALA A 101 -18.56 -9.01 0.34
CA ALA A 101 -18.54 -9.23 -1.09
C ALA A 101 -19.48 -8.27 -1.83
N ASN A 102 -19.03 -7.80 -2.98
CA ASN A 102 -19.79 -6.96 -3.91
C ASN A 102 -20.32 -5.65 -3.29
N THR A 103 -19.73 -5.23 -2.18
CA THR A 103 -20.04 -3.96 -1.51
C THR A 103 -18.96 -2.94 -1.86
N ARG A 104 -19.39 -1.77 -2.34
CA ARG A 104 -18.49 -0.63 -2.59
C ARG A 104 -18.29 0.15 -1.31
N TYR A 105 -17.03 0.33 -0.94
CA TYR A 105 -16.60 1.17 0.17
C TYR A 105 -15.86 2.40 -0.36
N VAL A 106 -15.97 3.52 0.35
CA VAL A 106 -15.12 4.68 0.14
C VAL A 106 -14.43 4.98 1.46
N PHE A 107 -13.13 4.70 1.50
CA PHE A 107 -12.29 4.92 2.66
C PHE A 107 -11.77 6.37 2.72
N PHE A 108 -11.37 6.80 3.91
CA PHE A 108 -10.80 8.11 4.24
C PHE A 108 -11.80 9.27 4.18
N ASN A 109 -13.09 8.97 4.24
CA ASN A 109 -14.15 9.98 4.29
C ASN A 109 -15.17 9.63 5.38
N SER A 110 -15.27 10.49 6.39
CA SER A 110 -16.18 10.30 7.53
C SER A 110 -17.66 10.29 7.11
N LYS A 111 -18.01 11.02 6.05
CA LYS A 111 -19.40 11.10 5.54
C LYS A 111 -19.86 9.84 4.82
N THR A 112 -18.93 8.99 4.36
CA THR A 112 -19.21 7.74 3.66
C THR A 112 -18.77 6.50 4.45
N ALA A 113 -18.45 6.67 5.73
CA ALA A 113 -17.89 5.63 6.60
C ALA A 113 -18.86 4.46 6.86
N ALA A 114 -20.14 4.73 6.95
CA ALA A 114 -21.15 3.70 7.20
C ALA A 114 -21.23 2.69 6.02
N PRO A 115 -21.47 1.41 6.29
CA PRO A 115 -21.79 0.80 7.59
C PRO A 115 -20.60 0.32 8.41
N LEU A 116 -19.35 0.40 7.90
CA LEU A 116 -18.17 -0.21 8.56
C LEU A 116 -17.69 0.56 9.79
N PHE A 117 -17.74 1.89 9.76
CA PHE A 117 -17.15 2.75 10.76
C PHE A 117 -18.12 3.83 11.22
N GLN A 118 -17.97 4.29 12.46
CA GLN A 118 -18.57 5.54 12.88
C GLN A 118 -17.79 6.70 12.26
N PRO A 119 -18.43 7.84 11.92
CA PRO A 119 -17.73 8.98 11.34
C PRO A 119 -16.50 9.44 12.15
N ALA A 120 -16.60 9.41 13.49
CA ALA A 120 -15.52 9.81 14.40
C ALA A 120 -14.32 8.85 14.41
N ASP A 121 -14.48 7.65 13.87
CA ASP A 121 -13.43 6.64 13.82
C ASP A 121 -12.62 6.67 12.52
N VAL A 122 -13.00 7.52 11.57
CA VAL A 122 -12.36 7.59 10.25
C VAL A 122 -11.20 8.56 10.28
N ASP A 123 -10.05 8.05 9.85
CA ASP A 123 -8.88 8.88 9.56
C ASP A 123 -9.03 9.48 8.16
N GLU A 124 -9.00 10.81 8.05
CA GLU A 124 -9.06 11.56 6.78
C GLU A 124 -7.65 12.07 6.43
N TYR A 125 -7.31 12.07 5.15
CA TYR A 125 -5.97 12.43 4.69
C TYR A 125 -6.01 13.48 3.59
N ASN A 126 -5.12 14.48 3.74
CA ASN A 126 -4.78 15.42 2.68
C ASN A 126 -3.38 15.12 2.17
N MET A 127 -3.21 15.15 0.86
CA MET A 127 -1.89 15.00 0.26
C MET A 127 -1.07 16.29 0.46
N THR A 128 0.19 16.12 0.83
CA THR A 128 1.11 17.26 1.01
C THR A 128 2.37 17.02 0.18
N CYS A 129 2.98 18.11 -0.30
CA CYS A 129 4.20 18.06 -1.07
C CYS A 129 5.10 19.25 -0.72
N GLU A 130 6.29 18.99 -0.22
CA GLU A 130 7.29 20.02 0.09
C GLU A 130 8.18 20.35 -1.12
N LYS A 131 8.44 19.36 -1.96
CA LYS A 131 9.18 19.48 -3.22
C LYS A 131 8.26 20.04 -4.34
N PRO A 132 8.80 20.43 -5.48
CA PRO A 132 7.97 20.80 -6.63
C PRO A 132 7.02 19.68 -7.07
N GLN A 133 7.46 18.41 -6.92
CA GLN A 133 6.71 17.22 -7.21
C GLN A 133 7.27 16.04 -6.41
N GLU A 134 6.38 15.16 -5.96
CA GLU A 134 6.70 13.90 -5.28
C GLU A 134 5.88 12.76 -5.86
N THR A 135 6.47 11.56 -5.89
CA THR A 135 5.77 10.33 -6.32
C THR A 135 5.50 9.47 -5.09
N ASN A 136 4.25 9.07 -4.92
CA ASN A 136 3.83 8.20 -3.84
C ASN A 136 3.22 6.92 -4.40
N TYR A 137 3.31 5.84 -3.64
CA TYR A 137 2.78 4.52 -3.99
C TYR A 137 1.76 4.09 -2.95
N ILE A 138 0.53 3.87 -3.39
CA ILE A 138 -0.55 3.37 -2.54
C ILE A 138 -0.64 1.86 -2.74
N TYR A 139 -0.32 1.11 -1.69
CA TYR A 139 -0.43 -0.35 -1.64
C TYR A 139 -1.79 -0.71 -1.09
N ILE A 140 -2.62 -1.36 -1.90
CA ILE A 140 -3.91 -1.92 -1.51
C ILE A 140 -3.72 -3.43 -1.37
N ILE A 141 -3.90 -3.94 -0.16
CA ILE A 141 -3.65 -5.34 0.19
C ILE A 141 -4.99 -5.95 0.57
N SER A 142 -5.37 -7.01 -0.12
CA SER A 142 -6.64 -7.70 0.09
C SER A 142 -6.43 -9.21 0.24
N SER A 143 -7.18 -9.82 1.14
CA SER A 143 -7.21 -11.29 1.29
C SER A 143 -8.58 -11.76 1.79
N PRO A 144 -9.07 -12.93 1.35
CA PRO A 144 -10.22 -13.59 1.98
C PRO A 144 -9.91 -14.07 3.40
N ASN A 145 -8.62 -14.23 3.73
CA ASN A 145 -8.16 -14.70 5.04
C ASN A 145 -7.80 -13.53 5.96
N PRO A 146 -8.02 -13.66 7.30
CA PRO A 146 -7.70 -12.59 8.23
C PRO A 146 -6.20 -12.36 8.34
N PHE A 147 -5.80 -11.09 8.32
CA PHE A 147 -4.44 -10.65 8.62
C PHE A 147 -4.48 -9.38 9.47
N VAL A 148 -3.40 -9.13 10.21
CA VAL A 148 -3.24 -7.97 11.07
C VAL A 148 -2.28 -7.00 10.38
N LYS A 149 -2.53 -5.70 10.52
CA LYS A 149 -1.65 -4.65 9.98
C LYS A 149 -0.20 -4.80 10.47
N ALA A 150 0.74 -4.20 9.75
CA ALA A 150 2.11 -4.04 10.22
C ALA A 150 2.16 -3.19 11.50
N ILE A 151 3.19 -3.40 12.33
CA ILE A 151 3.42 -2.59 13.52
C ILE A 151 3.92 -1.22 13.07
N ASP A 152 3.23 -0.19 13.49
CA ASP A 152 3.55 1.21 13.24
C ASP A 152 3.82 1.96 14.57
N ASN A 153 4.18 3.23 14.45
CA ASN A 153 4.53 4.06 15.62
C ASN A 153 3.31 4.55 16.42
N ALA A 154 2.12 4.13 16.14
CA ALA A 154 0.77 4.33 16.76
C ALA A 154 0.62 5.35 17.92
N LYS A 155 1.69 6.09 18.23
CA LYS A 155 1.79 6.80 19.50
C LYS A 155 1.04 8.12 19.54
N GLU A 156 1.00 8.87 18.46
CA GLU A 156 0.35 10.18 18.48
C GLU A 156 0.13 10.69 17.05
N GLY A 157 -1.13 10.91 16.68
CA GLY A 157 -1.49 11.58 15.45
C GLY A 157 -1.36 10.77 14.15
N LEU A 158 -1.72 11.41 13.07
CA LEU A 158 -1.65 10.88 11.71
C LEU A 158 -0.58 11.64 10.92
N PRO A 159 0.03 10.97 9.93
CA PRO A 159 -0.10 9.56 9.57
C PRO A 159 0.75 8.64 10.47
N ARG A 160 0.30 7.39 10.66
CA ARG A 160 1.04 6.37 11.42
C ARG A 160 2.18 5.81 10.58
N GLU A 161 3.38 6.10 10.99
CA GLU A 161 4.60 5.78 10.27
C GLU A 161 5.18 4.44 10.72
N LEU A 162 5.82 3.74 9.77
CA LEU A 162 6.68 2.59 10.01
C LEU A 162 7.85 2.62 9.02
N LYS A 163 8.94 1.92 9.36
CA LYS A 163 10.07 1.81 8.43
C LYS A 163 9.68 1.00 7.20
N TYR A 164 10.12 1.44 6.04
CA TYR A 164 9.87 0.73 4.79
C TYR A 164 10.32 -0.74 4.82
N GLU A 165 11.48 -1.00 5.41
CA GLU A 165 12.00 -2.37 5.53
C GLU A 165 11.09 -3.26 6.39
N ASP A 166 10.48 -2.71 7.44
CA ASP A 166 9.56 -3.45 8.31
C ASP A 166 8.24 -3.71 7.60
N PHE A 167 7.74 -2.73 6.83
CA PHE A 167 6.61 -2.93 5.93
C PHE A 167 6.90 -4.05 4.91
N GLN A 168 8.05 -4.04 4.25
CA GLN A 168 8.41 -5.05 3.25
C GLN A 168 8.55 -6.45 3.87
N LYS A 169 9.14 -6.57 5.06
CA LYS A 169 9.23 -7.83 5.80
C LYS A 169 7.85 -8.35 6.16
N TRP A 170 6.98 -7.48 6.67
CA TRP A 170 5.61 -7.82 7.02
C TRP A 170 4.82 -8.30 5.78
N LEU A 171 4.88 -7.55 4.68
CA LEU A 171 4.20 -7.90 3.44
C LEU A 171 4.68 -9.24 2.88
N THR A 172 5.98 -9.45 2.83
CA THR A 172 6.59 -10.70 2.36
C THR A 172 6.15 -11.88 3.23
N LYS A 173 6.18 -11.72 4.56
CA LYS A 173 5.75 -12.77 5.51
C LYS A 173 4.29 -13.16 5.28
N ASN A 174 3.39 -12.17 5.18
CA ASN A 174 1.96 -12.43 4.99
C ASN A 174 1.68 -13.08 3.63
N ARG A 175 2.27 -12.60 2.54
CA ARG A 175 2.11 -13.19 1.21
C ARG A 175 2.70 -14.60 1.10
N THR A 176 3.70 -14.93 1.90
CA THR A 176 4.26 -16.28 1.96
C THR A 176 3.32 -17.24 2.71
N ALA A 177 2.68 -16.77 3.77
CA ALA A 177 1.75 -17.54 4.58
C ALA A 177 0.37 -17.66 3.92
N ASP A 178 -0.06 -16.64 3.18
CA ASP A 178 -1.37 -16.54 2.54
C ASP A 178 -1.21 -16.39 1.02
N LYS A 179 -1.53 -17.46 0.30
CA LYS A 179 -1.45 -17.50 -1.18
C LYS A 179 -2.55 -16.70 -1.86
N ASP A 180 -3.66 -16.47 -1.17
CA ASP A 180 -4.81 -15.74 -1.67
C ASP A 180 -4.67 -14.22 -1.45
N MET A 181 -3.64 -13.79 -0.71
CA MET A 181 -3.35 -12.37 -0.50
C MET A 181 -2.90 -11.72 -1.80
N GLN A 182 -3.64 -10.69 -2.21
CA GLN A 182 -3.40 -9.90 -3.40
C GLN A 182 -2.94 -8.50 -3.02
N VAL A 183 -2.10 -7.91 -3.88
CA VAL A 183 -1.58 -6.56 -3.71
C VAL A 183 -1.72 -5.83 -5.02
N GLU A 184 -2.38 -4.69 -4.98
CA GLU A 184 -2.41 -3.72 -6.07
C GLU A 184 -1.65 -2.47 -5.64
N ILE A 185 -0.86 -1.90 -6.54
CA ILE A 185 -0.09 -0.68 -6.28
C ILE A 185 -0.57 0.39 -7.24
N LYS A 186 -1.05 1.51 -6.69
CA LYS A 186 -1.38 2.71 -7.45
C LYS A 186 -0.26 3.73 -7.25
N THR A 187 0.24 4.26 -8.33
CA THR A 187 1.21 5.36 -8.31
C THR A 187 0.45 6.67 -8.41
N ILE A 188 0.74 7.60 -7.53
CA ILE A 188 0.21 8.95 -7.56
C ILE A 188 1.34 9.97 -7.54
N THR A 189 1.11 11.09 -8.17
CA THR A 189 2.01 12.25 -8.20
C THR A 189 1.36 13.38 -7.42
N VAL A 190 2.11 14.00 -6.51
CA VAL A 190 1.67 15.18 -5.77
C VAL A 190 2.55 16.36 -6.17
N LYS A 191 1.94 17.45 -6.58
CA LYS A 191 2.59 18.71 -6.96
C LYS A 191 2.29 19.80 -5.92
N LYS A 192 3.25 20.67 -5.73
CA LYS A 192 3.12 21.83 -4.85
C LYS A 192 2.10 22.85 -5.37
#